data_08eb40d5bf55c5e6c4aa05d63f83239d
#
_entry.id   08eb40d5bf55c5e6c4aa05d63f83239d
#
_cell.length_a   1.000
_cell.length_b   1.000
_cell.length_c   1.000
_cell.angle_alpha   90.00
_cell.angle_beta   90.00
_cell.angle_gamma   90.00
#
_symmetry.space_group_name_H-M   'P 1'
#
loop_
_entity.id
_entity.type
_entity.pdbx_description
1 polymer ?
#
loop_
_entity_poly.entity_id
_entity_poly.type
_entity_poly.pdbx_seq_one_letter_code
_entity_poly.pdbx_strand_id
1 'polypeptide(L)'
;DWNEFFLRLAPRIRFSDRFSLDYVWSWQVRRNERGYASVEEDPFGEAVSLFGRRENTSNTHVLNASYIFAPTSSLSARLRHYWSVVDYHEFFELNADGSLAGATPFNSLLLNEANGTSSRDLNYNAWSVDLVYRWIFSPGSELSIVWKNTLNEEGSILPVGYWNNWGNMLQEGFTNSISIRALYFLDYSLVKAKLNR
;
A
#
# COMPACT_ATOMS: atom_id res chain seq x y z
N ASP A 1 -15.08 5.24 24.17
CA ASP A 1 -13.66 4.97 24.41
C ASP A 1 -13.02 4.50 23.10
N TRP A 2 -11.84 5.03 22.79
CA TRP A 2 -11.03 4.58 21.67
C TRP A 2 -10.45 3.20 21.96
N ASN A 3 -10.47 2.29 20.98
CA ASN A 3 -9.81 1.00 21.08
C ASN A 3 -9.17 0.58 19.76
N GLU A 4 -8.12 -0.21 19.86
CA GLU A 4 -7.38 -0.76 18.74
C GLU A 4 -7.21 -2.26 18.91
N PHE A 5 -7.46 -2.99 17.81
CA PHE A 5 -7.11 -4.40 17.69
C PHE A 5 -6.11 -4.57 16.55
N PHE A 6 -5.02 -5.26 16.82
CA PHE A 6 -3.99 -5.56 15.83
C PHE A 6 -3.64 -7.05 15.84
N LEU A 7 -3.68 -7.68 14.67
CA LEU A 7 -3.24 -9.05 14.46
C LEU A 7 -2.21 -9.08 13.35
N ARG A 8 -1.11 -9.81 13.58
CA ARG A 8 -0.08 -10.05 12.57
C ARG A 8 0.31 -11.52 12.54
N LEU A 9 0.32 -12.10 11.33
CA LEU A 9 0.85 -13.42 11.03
C LEU A 9 2.00 -13.28 10.03
N ALA A 10 3.11 -13.97 10.27
CA ALA A 10 4.31 -13.84 9.44
C ALA A 10 5.01 -15.20 9.24
N PRO A 11 4.34 -16.19 8.59
CA PRO A 11 4.96 -17.47 8.29
C PRO A 11 6.09 -17.31 7.26
N ARG A 12 7.17 -18.07 7.50
CA ARG A 12 8.27 -18.26 6.56
C ARG A 12 8.37 -19.72 6.22
N ILE A 13 8.34 -20.06 4.95
CA ILE A 13 8.33 -21.44 4.47
C ILE A 13 9.50 -21.62 3.49
N ARG A 14 10.35 -22.58 3.78
CA ARG A 14 11.40 -23.01 2.87
C ARG A 14 11.02 -24.39 2.30
N PHE A 15 10.58 -24.40 1.07
CA PHE A 15 10.16 -25.64 0.40
C PHE A 15 11.35 -26.48 -0.06
N SER A 16 12.45 -25.83 -0.41
CA SER A 16 13.70 -26.46 -0.82
C SER A 16 14.88 -25.50 -0.66
N ASP A 17 16.09 -25.94 -0.99
CA ASP A 17 17.27 -25.08 -1.05
C ASP A 17 17.18 -24.00 -2.15
N ARG A 18 16.23 -24.17 -3.08
CA ARG A 18 16.03 -23.28 -4.21
C ARG A 18 14.79 -22.42 -4.11
N PHE A 19 13.79 -22.81 -3.28
CA PHE A 19 12.52 -22.10 -3.19
C PHE A 19 12.13 -21.77 -1.77
N SER A 20 11.91 -20.48 -1.51
CA SER A 20 11.39 -19.96 -0.25
C SER A 20 10.25 -18.97 -0.48
N LEU A 21 9.35 -18.92 0.51
CA LEU A 21 8.20 -18.05 0.55
C LEU A 21 8.09 -17.42 1.94
N ASP A 22 8.02 -16.09 2.00
CA ASP A 22 7.70 -15.35 3.21
C ASP A 22 6.39 -14.62 3.00
N TYR A 23 5.44 -14.82 3.91
CA TYR A 23 4.16 -14.14 3.88
C TYR A 23 3.95 -13.37 5.16
N VAL A 24 3.48 -12.14 5.06
CA VAL A 24 3.07 -11.31 6.19
C VAL A 24 1.65 -10.85 5.93
N TRP A 25 0.78 -11.13 6.87
CA TRP A 25 -0.55 -10.57 6.95
C TRP A 25 -0.69 -9.76 8.23
N SER A 26 -1.18 -8.53 8.10
CA SER A 26 -1.50 -7.67 9.23
C SER A 26 -2.93 -7.15 9.06
N TRP A 27 -3.71 -7.27 10.11
CA TRP A 27 -5.05 -6.73 10.21
C TRP A 27 -5.15 -5.82 11.42
N GLN A 28 -5.65 -4.60 11.21
CA GLN A 28 -5.79 -3.59 12.24
C GLN A 28 -7.20 -2.99 12.16
N VAL A 29 -7.84 -2.87 13.31
CA VAL A 29 -9.12 -2.18 13.45
C VAL A 29 -8.99 -1.17 14.57
N ARG A 30 -9.26 0.09 14.26
CA ARG A 30 -9.33 1.19 15.23
C ARG A 30 -10.76 1.69 15.28
N ARG A 31 -11.36 1.63 16.45
CA ARG A 31 -12.73 2.08 16.68
C ARG A 31 -12.74 3.34 17.50
N ASN A 32 -13.68 4.25 17.18
CA ASN A 32 -13.84 5.54 17.83
C ASN A 32 -12.54 6.38 17.81
N GLU A 33 -11.69 6.18 16.78
CA GLU A 33 -10.53 7.03 16.56
C GLU A 33 -10.98 8.46 16.26
N ARG A 34 -10.34 9.44 16.91
CA ARG A 34 -10.54 10.85 16.56
C ARG A 34 -9.32 11.34 15.82
N GLY A 35 -9.53 11.86 14.62
CA GLY A 35 -8.46 12.35 13.77
C GLY A 35 -8.92 13.50 12.89
N TYR A 36 -7.95 14.20 12.32
CA TYR A 36 -8.23 15.22 11.31
C TYR A 36 -9.03 14.62 10.15
N ALA A 37 -10.05 15.36 9.71
CA ALA A 37 -10.91 14.97 8.59
C ALA A 37 -10.74 15.91 7.39
N SER A 38 -11.03 17.19 7.55
CA SER A 38 -10.97 18.19 6.47
C SER A 38 -10.91 19.61 7.02
N VAL A 39 -10.74 20.57 6.12
CA VAL A 39 -11.06 21.99 6.34
C VAL A 39 -12.29 22.29 5.49
N GLU A 40 -13.29 22.89 6.10
CA GLU A 40 -14.52 23.35 5.45
C GLU A 40 -14.65 24.87 5.63
N GLU A 41 -15.43 25.52 4.78
CA GLU A 41 -15.79 26.93 4.95
C GLU A 41 -17.12 27.04 5.70
N ASP A 42 -17.17 27.87 6.73
CA ASP A 42 -18.38 28.20 7.42
C ASP A 42 -19.26 29.17 6.59
N PRO A 43 -20.53 29.45 7.00
CA PRO A 43 -21.40 30.37 6.29
C PRO A 43 -20.88 31.82 6.17
N PHE A 44 -19.83 32.17 6.93
CA PHE A 44 -19.18 33.50 6.90
C PHE A 44 -17.94 33.51 6.02
N GLY A 45 -17.54 32.34 5.45
CA GLY A 45 -16.34 32.18 4.62
C GLY A 45 -15.05 31.96 5.41
N GLU A 46 -15.16 31.64 6.71
CA GLU A 46 -14.01 31.34 7.54
C GLU A 46 -13.67 29.85 7.45
N ALA A 47 -12.37 29.54 7.40
CA ALA A 47 -11.88 28.16 7.32
C ALA A 47 -11.97 27.50 8.70
N VAL A 48 -12.71 26.40 8.78
CA VAL A 48 -12.92 25.59 9.98
C VAL A 48 -12.26 24.23 9.82
N SER A 49 -11.35 23.89 10.74
CA SER A 49 -10.73 22.57 10.78
C SER A 49 -11.64 21.57 11.47
N LEU A 50 -11.96 20.47 10.75
CA LEU A 50 -12.80 19.40 11.26
C LEU A 50 -11.98 18.19 11.67
N PHE A 51 -12.30 17.64 12.82
CA PHE A 51 -11.91 16.33 13.29
C PHE A 51 -13.10 15.37 13.22
N GLY A 52 -12.85 14.13 12.89
CA GLY A 52 -13.93 13.14 12.82
C GLY A 52 -13.71 11.98 13.79
N ARG A 53 -14.79 11.49 14.38
CA ARG A 53 -14.86 10.19 15.03
C ARG A 53 -15.11 9.14 13.96
N ARG A 54 -14.20 8.18 13.84
CA ARG A 54 -14.18 7.23 12.73
C ARG A 54 -13.81 5.83 13.18
N GLU A 55 -14.20 4.86 12.38
CA GLU A 55 -13.63 3.53 12.37
C GLU A 55 -12.62 3.44 11.22
N ASN A 56 -11.46 2.85 11.50
CA ASN A 56 -10.42 2.61 10.50
C ASN A 56 -10.06 1.13 10.53
N THR A 57 -10.35 0.44 9.43
CA THR A 57 -9.95 -0.95 9.24
C THR A 57 -8.90 -1.03 8.15
N SER A 58 -7.78 -1.67 8.43
CA SER A 58 -6.75 -1.91 7.42
C SER A 58 -6.31 -3.37 7.34
N ASN A 59 -6.03 -3.81 6.13
CA ASN A 59 -5.44 -5.10 5.80
C ASN A 59 -4.18 -4.90 4.98
N THR A 60 -3.09 -5.55 5.40
CA THR A 60 -1.84 -5.53 4.67
C THR A 60 -1.39 -6.95 4.40
N HIS A 61 -1.12 -7.24 3.13
CA HIS A 61 -0.56 -8.49 2.68
C HIS A 61 0.79 -8.23 2.00
N VAL A 62 1.82 -8.94 2.44
CA VAL A 62 3.14 -8.91 1.79
C VAL A 62 3.56 -10.35 1.55
N LEU A 63 3.77 -10.69 0.29
CA LEU A 63 4.28 -11.99 -0.13
C LEU A 63 5.64 -11.79 -0.79
N ASN A 64 6.68 -12.45 -0.29
CA ASN A 64 7.98 -12.51 -0.94
C ASN A 64 8.26 -13.95 -1.33
N ALA A 65 8.60 -14.19 -2.59
CA ALA A 65 9.01 -15.48 -3.10
C ALA A 65 10.41 -15.36 -3.71
N SER A 66 11.24 -16.36 -3.50
CA SER A 66 12.57 -16.44 -4.10
C SER A 66 12.80 -17.81 -4.69
N TYR A 67 13.21 -17.87 -5.95
CA TYR A 67 13.57 -19.09 -6.64
C TYR A 67 14.96 -19.01 -7.27
N ILE A 68 15.80 -19.97 -6.94
CA ILE A 68 17.18 -20.08 -7.44
C ILE A 68 17.23 -21.16 -8.54
N PHE A 69 17.36 -20.74 -9.80
CA PHE A 69 17.49 -21.67 -10.93
C PHE A 69 18.87 -22.34 -10.93
N ALA A 70 19.92 -21.53 -10.70
CA ALA A 70 21.31 -21.91 -10.63
C ALA A 70 22.06 -20.96 -9.69
N PRO A 71 23.31 -21.27 -9.27
CA PRO A 71 24.12 -20.36 -8.46
C PRO A 71 24.28 -18.96 -9.08
N THR A 72 24.11 -18.86 -10.39
CA THR A 72 24.26 -17.61 -11.17
C THR A 72 22.95 -17.00 -11.60
N SER A 73 21.78 -17.65 -11.34
CA SER A 73 20.50 -17.09 -11.77
C SER A 73 19.37 -17.32 -10.74
N SER A 74 18.62 -16.26 -10.50
CA SER A 74 17.50 -16.26 -9.55
C SER A 74 16.35 -15.39 -10.02
N LEU A 75 15.17 -15.71 -9.50
CA LEU A 75 13.95 -14.90 -9.62
C LEU A 75 13.47 -14.59 -8.22
N SER A 76 13.19 -13.32 -7.95
CA SER A 76 12.48 -12.90 -6.76
C SER A 76 11.19 -12.18 -7.14
N ALA A 77 10.15 -12.43 -6.37
CA ALA A 77 8.86 -11.78 -6.50
C ALA A 77 8.48 -11.17 -5.16
N ARG A 78 7.99 -9.95 -5.18
CA ARG A 78 7.39 -9.31 -4.04
C ARG A 78 6.04 -8.74 -4.43
N LEU A 79 4.99 -9.19 -3.75
CA LEU A 79 3.64 -8.69 -3.88
C LEU A 79 3.26 -7.98 -2.58
N ARG A 80 2.67 -6.80 -2.70
CA ARG A 80 2.12 -6.05 -1.57
C ARG A 80 0.71 -5.60 -1.94
N HIS A 81 -0.20 -5.81 -1.03
CA HIS A 81 -1.53 -5.22 -1.06
C HIS A 81 -1.80 -4.58 0.30
N TYR A 82 -2.12 -3.31 0.27
CA TYR A 82 -2.62 -2.54 1.40
C TYR A 82 -4.01 -2.05 1.07
N TRP A 83 -4.95 -2.32 1.94
CA TRP A 83 -6.32 -1.84 1.87
C TRP A 83 -6.68 -1.19 3.19
N SER A 84 -7.25 0.00 3.13
CA SER A 84 -7.71 0.74 4.29
C SER A 84 -9.08 1.35 4.02
N VAL A 85 -9.99 1.17 4.96
CA VAL A 85 -11.33 1.76 4.96
C VAL A 85 -11.46 2.64 6.17
N VAL A 86 -11.89 3.86 5.95
CA VAL A 86 -12.20 4.84 6.99
C VAL A 86 -13.67 5.22 6.87
N ASP A 87 -14.42 5.00 7.94
CA ASP A 87 -15.86 5.24 8.05
C ASP A 87 -16.08 6.28 9.15
N TYR A 88 -16.61 7.46 8.78
CA TYR A 88 -16.83 8.58 9.67
C TYR A 88 -18.24 8.58 10.22
N HIS A 89 -18.36 8.71 11.55
CA HIS A 89 -19.64 8.68 12.26
C HIS A 89 -20.05 10.02 12.85
N GLU A 90 -19.09 10.93 13.06
CA GLU A 90 -19.35 12.23 13.69
C GLU A 90 -18.20 13.19 13.43
N PHE A 91 -18.50 14.48 13.28
CA PHE A 91 -17.49 15.53 13.11
C PHE A 91 -17.54 16.53 14.26
N PHE A 92 -16.40 17.15 14.53
CA PHE A 92 -16.15 18.13 15.57
C PHE A 92 -15.31 19.27 15.00
N GLU A 93 -15.60 20.49 15.40
CA GLU A 93 -14.75 21.64 15.07
C GLU A 93 -13.59 21.74 16.04
N LEU A 94 -12.42 22.10 15.52
CA LEU A 94 -11.25 22.36 16.35
C LEU A 94 -11.30 23.83 16.84
N ASN A 95 -11.40 24.01 18.16
CA ASN A 95 -11.33 25.32 18.79
C ASN A 95 -9.89 25.85 18.83
N ALA A 96 -9.73 27.17 18.99
CA ALA A 96 -8.42 27.80 19.04
C ALA A 96 -7.55 27.35 20.24
N ASP A 97 -8.16 26.83 21.30
CA ASP A 97 -7.49 26.26 22.46
C ASP A 97 -7.08 24.77 22.27
N GLY A 98 -7.36 24.18 21.10
CA GLY A 98 -7.07 22.79 20.78
C GLY A 98 -8.13 21.80 21.26
N SER A 99 -9.21 22.26 21.90
CA SER A 99 -10.35 21.41 22.25
C SER A 99 -11.25 21.14 21.04
N LEU A 100 -12.04 20.07 21.11
CA LEU A 100 -13.04 19.76 20.09
C LEU A 100 -14.42 20.23 20.57
N ALA A 101 -15.12 21.00 19.74
CA ALA A 101 -16.50 21.39 19.96
C ALA A 101 -17.43 20.18 19.95
N GLY A 102 -18.49 20.20 20.78
CA GLY A 102 -19.39 19.06 20.92
C GLY A 102 -20.15 18.73 19.62
N ALA A 103 -21.00 19.64 19.18
CA ALA A 103 -21.81 19.45 17.97
C ALA A 103 -21.43 20.50 16.92
N THR A 104 -21.37 20.09 15.66
CA THR A 104 -21.11 20.98 14.53
C THR A 104 -22.23 20.87 13.50
N PRO A 105 -22.63 21.99 12.84
CA PRO A 105 -23.57 21.95 11.73
C PRO A 105 -23.06 21.15 10.53
N PHE A 106 -21.74 20.94 10.43
CA PHE A 106 -21.14 20.11 9.37
C PHE A 106 -21.55 18.66 9.41
N ASN A 107 -22.03 18.12 10.54
CA ASN A 107 -22.56 16.76 10.62
C ASN A 107 -23.71 16.57 9.62
N SER A 108 -24.63 17.51 9.52
CA SER A 108 -25.77 17.41 8.58
C SER A 108 -25.36 17.56 7.10
N LEU A 109 -24.19 18.15 6.84
CA LEU A 109 -23.67 18.31 5.47
C LEU A 109 -22.79 17.11 5.03
N LEU A 110 -22.05 16.54 5.96
CA LEU A 110 -21.02 15.53 5.68
C LEU A 110 -21.51 14.10 5.93
N LEU A 111 -22.53 13.91 6.80
CA LEU A 111 -23.11 12.60 7.09
C LEU A 111 -24.44 12.44 6.37
N ASN A 112 -24.64 11.27 5.78
CA ASN A 112 -25.90 10.85 5.23
C ASN A 112 -26.63 9.95 6.25
N GLU A 113 -27.58 10.52 7.00
CA GLU A 113 -28.32 9.81 8.04
C GLU A 113 -29.14 8.62 7.51
N ALA A 114 -29.50 8.63 6.23
CA ALA A 114 -30.34 7.58 5.64
C ALA A 114 -29.59 6.25 5.46
N ASN A 115 -28.29 6.29 5.22
CA ASN A 115 -27.45 5.12 4.97
C ASN A 115 -26.22 5.01 5.89
N GLY A 116 -26.02 5.99 6.78
CA GLY A 116 -24.91 6.02 7.73
C GLY A 116 -23.54 6.24 7.11
N THR A 117 -23.46 6.76 5.88
CA THR A 117 -22.18 7.04 5.21
C THR A 117 -21.80 8.51 5.33
N SER A 118 -20.55 8.82 5.11
CA SER A 118 -20.01 10.19 5.04
C SER A 118 -19.44 10.50 3.67
N SER A 119 -19.52 11.76 3.26
CA SER A 119 -18.78 12.25 2.09
C SER A 119 -17.25 12.23 2.30
N ARG A 120 -16.80 12.02 3.53
CA ARG A 120 -15.38 11.88 3.93
C ARG A 120 -14.95 10.44 4.15
N ASP A 121 -15.85 9.49 3.94
CA ASP A 121 -15.49 8.08 3.95
C ASP A 121 -14.46 7.78 2.89
N LEU A 122 -13.51 6.93 3.24
CA LEU A 122 -12.36 6.64 2.40
C LEU A 122 -12.20 5.14 2.23
N ASN A 123 -12.09 4.70 0.99
CA ASN A 123 -11.60 3.39 0.62
C ASN A 123 -10.30 3.56 -0.17
N TYR A 124 -9.21 3.05 0.38
CA TYR A 124 -7.89 3.19 -0.22
C TYR A 124 -7.27 1.82 -0.51
N ASN A 125 -6.80 1.64 -1.73
CA ASN A 125 -6.06 0.48 -2.19
C ASN A 125 -4.69 0.87 -2.69
N ALA A 126 -3.66 0.18 -2.22
CA ALA A 126 -2.33 0.23 -2.79
C ALA A 126 -1.87 -1.20 -3.12
N TRP A 127 -1.61 -1.44 -4.38
CA TRP A 127 -1.12 -2.70 -4.90
C TRP A 127 0.25 -2.52 -5.54
N SER A 128 1.16 -3.44 -5.29
CA SER A 128 2.40 -3.51 -6.04
C SER A 128 2.90 -4.94 -6.18
N VAL A 129 3.37 -5.27 -7.39
CA VAL A 129 4.13 -6.48 -7.69
C VAL A 129 5.47 -6.06 -8.26
N ASP A 130 6.55 -6.59 -7.70
CA ASP A 130 7.90 -6.47 -8.21
C ASP A 130 8.41 -7.87 -8.55
N LEU A 131 8.73 -8.14 -9.81
CA LEU A 131 9.43 -9.33 -10.26
C LEU A 131 10.84 -8.94 -10.68
N VAL A 132 11.85 -9.59 -10.11
CA VAL A 132 13.25 -9.33 -10.41
C VAL A 132 13.91 -10.63 -10.83
N TYR A 133 14.28 -10.72 -12.11
CA TYR A 133 15.16 -11.76 -12.61
C TYR A 133 16.59 -11.26 -12.64
N ARG A 134 17.49 -12.03 -12.07
CA ARG A 134 18.93 -11.72 -11.98
C ARG A 134 19.73 -12.87 -12.60
N TRP A 135 20.68 -12.54 -13.47
CA TRP A 135 21.58 -13.49 -14.09
C TRP A 135 23.01 -12.97 -14.13
N ILE A 136 23.92 -13.68 -13.46
CA ILE A 136 25.36 -13.45 -13.50
C ILE A 136 25.91 -14.31 -14.65
N PHE A 137 26.17 -13.71 -15.79
CA PHE A 137 26.61 -14.42 -16.98
C PHE A 137 28.14 -14.56 -17.08
N SER A 138 28.88 -13.76 -16.29
CA SER A 138 30.35 -13.83 -16.14
C SER A 138 30.75 -13.24 -14.79
N PRO A 139 31.90 -13.58 -14.22
CA PRO A 139 32.40 -12.94 -13.00
C PRO A 139 32.38 -11.42 -13.12
N GLY A 140 31.72 -10.75 -12.21
CA GLY A 140 31.53 -9.30 -12.20
C GLY A 140 30.54 -8.74 -13.23
N SER A 141 29.90 -9.60 -14.05
CA SER A 141 28.95 -9.20 -15.09
C SER A 141 27.57 -9.76 -14.79
N GLU A 142 26.55 -8.90 -14.84
CA GLU A 142 25.20 -9.20 -14.40
C GLU A 142 24.15 -8.58 -15.33
N LEU A 143 23.07 -9.32 -15.60
CA LEU A 143 21.83 -8.83 -16.19
C LEU A 143 20.74 -8.89 -15.14
N SER A 144 20.03 -7.79 -14.95
CA SER A 144 18.86 -7.70 -14.08
C SER A 144 17.67 -7.17 -14.90
N ILE A 145 16.56 -7.90 -14.85
CA ILE A 145 15.28 -7.51 -15.47
C ILE A 145 14.28 -7.34 -14.34
N VAL A 146 13.67 -6.17 -14.27
CA VAL A 146 12.67 -5.84 -13.26
C VAL A 146 11.36 -5.53 -13.97
N TRP A 147 10.30 -6.24 -13.62
CA TRP A 147 8.93 -5.87 -13.97
C TRP A 147 8.20 -5.42 -12.71
N LYS A 148 7.54 -4.26 -12.82
CA LYS A 148 6.68 -3.71 -11.77
C LYS A 148 5.27 -3.54 -12.29
N ASN A 149 4.31 -3.91 -11.45
CA ASN A 149 2.89 -3.62 -11.65
C ASN A 149 2.38 -2.92 -10.40
N THR A 150 1.73 -1.76 -10.55
CA THR A 150 1.26 -0.94 -9.44
C THR A 150 -0.13 -0.41 -9.69
N LEU A 151 -0.89 -0.27 -8.61
CA LEU A 151 -2.16 0.44 -8.54
C LEU A 151 -2.20 1.23 -7.23
N ASN A 152 -2.65 2.48 -7.31
CA ASN A 152 -3.10 3.25 -6.16
C ASN A 152 -4.49 3.77 -6.50
N GLU A 153 -5.45 3.42 -5.70
CA GLU A 153 -6.85 3.82 -5.86
C GLU A 153 -7.36 4.42 -4.55
N GLU A 154 -8.03 5.54 -4.67
CA GLU A 154 -8.71 6.22 -3.57
C GLU A 154 -10.14 6.51 -4.00
N GLY A 155 -11.10 6.06 -3.22
CA GLY A 155 -12.53 6.24 -3.47
C GLY A 155 -13.30 6.54 -2.19
N SER A 156 -14.45 7.18 -2.34
CA SER A 156 -15.39 7.47 -1.25
C SER A 156 -16.43 6.39 -1.04
N ILE A 157 -16.51 5.39 -1.92
CA ILE A 157 -17.49 4.30 -1.81
C ILE A 157 -16.88 3.19 -0.95
N LEU A 158 -17.50 2.94 0.21
CA LEU A 158 -17.09 1.85 1.09
C LEU A 158 -17.56 0.51 0.53
N PRO A 159 -16.64 -0.45 0.29
CA PRO A 159 -17.01 -1.79 -0.15
C PRO A 159 -17.66 -2.58 0.99
N VAL A 160 -18.61 -3.45 0.67
CA VAL A 160 -19.32 -4.33 1.62
C VAL A 160 -18.41 -5.40 2.24
N GLY A 161 -17.14 -5.42 1.89
CA GLY A 161 -16.16 -6.36 2.46
C GLY A 161 -14.90 -6.47 1.62
N TYR A 162 -13.88 -7.11 2.22
CA TYR A 162 -12.55 -7.24 1.64
C TYR A 162 -12.55 -7.92 0.26
N TRP A 163 -13.33 -8.98 0.08
CA TRP A 163 -13.37 -9.71 -1.20
C TRP A 163 -14.07 -8.93 -2.30
N ASN A 164 -15.09 -8.13 -1.96
CA ASN A 164 -15.74 -7.23 -2.92
C ASN A 164 -14.78 -6.13 -3.34
N ASN A 165 -14.00 -5.59 -2.40
CA ASN A 165 -12.94 -4.64 -2.71
C ASN A 165 -11.91 -5.23 -3.70
N TRP A 166 -11.51 -6.48 -3.52
CA TRP A 166 -10.63 -7.18 -4.46
C TRP A 166 -11.20 -7.22 -5.88
N GLY A 167 -12.49 -7.56 -6.00
CA GLY A 167 -13.18 -7.60 -7.29
C GLY A 167 -13.21 -6.24 -7.99
N ASN A 168 -13.43 -5.16 -7.24
CA ASN A 168 -13.43 -3.81 -7.75
C ASN A 168 -12.02 -3.38 -8.17
N MET A 169 -11.03 -3.56 -7.30
CA MET A 169 -9.63 -3.23 -7.57
C MET A 169 -9.09 -3.90 -8.84
N LEU A 170 -9.45 -5.17 -9.10
CA LEU A 170 -8.98 -5.89 -10.29
C LEU A 170 -9.58 -5.38 -11.61
N GLN A 171 -10.64 -4.55 -11.56
CA GLN A 171 -11.23 -3.90 -12.72
C GLN A 171 -10.58 -2.55 -13.04
N GLU A 172 -9.75 -2.04 -12.14
CA GLU A 172 -9.05 -0.77 -12.29
C GLU A 172 -7.81 -0.88 -13.19
N GLY A 173 -7.30 0.26 -13.61
CA GLY A 173 -6.14 0.36 -14.50
C GLY A 173 -4.81 0.20 -13.76
N PHE A 174 -4.09 -0.90 -14.01
CA PHE A 174 -2.74 -1.11 -13.47
C PHE A 174 -1.67 -0.43 -14.31
N THR A 175 -0.70 0.18 -13.64
CA THR A 175 0.51 0.71 -14.28
C THR A 175 1.58 -0.37 -14.31
N ASN A 176 2.12 -0.64 -15.52
CA ASN A 176 3.19 -1.59 -15.72
C ASN A 176 4.48 -0.88 -16.13
N SER A 177 5.61 -1.30 -15.57
CA SER A 177 6.93 -0.83 -15.98
C SER A 177 7.92 -1.99 -16.08
N ILE A 178 8.81 -1.93 -17.06
CA ILE A 178 9.89 -2.89 -17.25
C ILE A 178 11.20 -2.11 -17.29
N SER A 179 12.18 -2.58 -16.51
CA SER A 179 13.53 -2.03 -16.47
C SER A 179 14.54 -3.14 -16.71
N ILE A 180 15.54 -2.86 -17.54
CA ILE A 180 16.66 -3.77 -17.81
C ILE A 180 17.94 -3.06 -17.44
N ARG A 181 18.74 -3.70 -16.59
CA ARG A 181 20.07 -3.24 -16.19
C ARG A 181 21.10 -4.30 -16.58
N ALA A 182 22.08 -3.92 -17.38
CA ALA A 182 23.24 -4.73 -17.70
C ALA A 182 24.49 -4.09 -17.07
N LEU A 183 25.23 -4.87 -16.30
CA LEU A 183 26.55 -4.53 -15.79
C LEU A 183 27.56 -5.47 -16.46
N TYR A 184 28.57 -4.93 -17.07
CA TYR A 184 29.63 -5.71 -17.69
C TYR A 184 30.99 -5.32 -17.12
N PHE A 185 31.70 -6.29 -16.55
CA PHE A 185 33.04 -6.11 -16.04
C PHE A 185 34.07 -6.29 -17.15
N LEU A 186 34.84 -5.25 -17.43
CA LEU A 186 35.95 -5.26 -18.38
C LEU A 186 37.27 -5.40 -17.61
N ASP A 187 37.92 -6.54 -17.78
CA ASP A 187 39.31 -6.70 -17.29
C ASP A 187 40.28 -6.04 -18.28
N TYR A 188 40.87 -4.94 -17.85
CA TYR A 188 41.84 -4.19 -18.64
C TYR A 188 43.02 -5.06 -19.10
N SER A 189 43.49 -6.02 -18.31
CA SER A 189 44.60 -6.91 -18.63
C SER A 189 44.28 -7.83 -19.81
N LEU A 190 43.03 -8.34 -19.88
CA LEU A 190 42.56 -9.18 -20.98
C LEU A 190 42.35 -8.36 -22.27
N VAL A 191 41.86 -7.13 -22.16
CA VAL A 191 41.71 -6.23 -23.30
C VAL A 191 43.05 -5.86 -23.91
N LYS A 192 44.05 -5.51 -23.07
CA LYS A 192 45.41 -5.18 -23.52
C LYS A 192 46.12 -6.37 -24.18
N ALA A 193 45.93 -7.58 -23.67
CA ALA A 193 46.49 -8.79 -24.27
C ALA A 193 45.91 -9.14 -25.65
N LYS A 194 44.63 -8.78 -25.91
CA LYS A 194 43.97 -8.96 -27.22
C LYS A 194 44.37 -7.88 -28.25
N LEU A 195 44.67 -6.66 -27.82
CA LEU A 195 45.05 -5.54 -28.68
C LEU A 195 46.54 -5.65 -29.14
N ASN A 196 47.35 -6.41 -28.40
CA ASN A 196 48.77 -6.61 -28.72
C ASN A 196 49.05 -7.91 -29.50
N ARG A 197 48.02 -8.58 -30.03
CA ARG A 197 48.08 -9.70 -30.96
C ARG A 197 47.62 -9.25 -32.35
#